data_7f83b90da2e77051b92fcea9bde3d7ab
#
_entry.id   7f83b90da2e77051b92fcea9bde3d7ab
#
_cell.length_a   1.000
_cell.length_b   1.000
_cell.length_c   1.000
_cell.angle_alpha   90.00
_cell.angle_beta   90.00
_cell.angle_gamma   90.00
#
_symmetry.space_group_name_H-M   'P 1'
#
loop_
_entity.id
_entity.type
_entity.pdbx_description
1 polymer ?
#
loop_
_entity_poly.entity_id
_entity_poly.type
_entity_poly.pdbx_seq_one_letter_code
_entity_poly.pdbx_strand_id
1 'polypeptide(L)'
;MSSSNVDWLVIDAGVGYALSVADIGTTHLRSSIAERLNQGVQLCAPVLWRYELTSVFSKALHFGQLSEVSAGRALELSGELAVTLFPPDDELVRQAYAWTIRLKRAAAYDSFYLALAERLGCNLWTIDQRLVRAVGASWVRDASS
;
A
#
# COMPACT_ATOMS: atom_id res chain seq x y z
N MET A 1 -28.77 -6.78 2.87
CA MET A 1 -28.04 -6.47 3.39
C MET A 1 -26.82 -6.73 2.87
N SER A 2 -26.23 -6.07 2.74
CA SER A 2 -25.18 -6.26 2.22
C SER A 2 -24.33 -6.93 2.95
N SER A 3 -24.28 -7.61 2.79
CA SER A 3 -23.57 -8.43 3.15
C SER A 3 -22.22 -8.31 3.34
N SER A 4 -21.72 -7.61 2.76
CA SER A 4 -20.41 -7.70 2.70
C SER A 4 -19.83 -6.69 3.52
N ASN A 5 -19.75 -6.93 4.71
CA ASN A 5 -19.00 -6.13 5.57
C ASN A 5 -17.57 -6.64 5.59
N VAL A 6 -16.88 -6.41 4.52
CA VAL A 6 -15.47 -6.74 4.45
C VAL A 6 -14.70 -5.62 5.14
N ASP A 7 -13.87 -5.98 6.09
CA ASP A 7 -12.95 -5.03 6.72
C ASP A 7 -11.71 -4.92 5.84
N TRP A 8 -11.61 -3.83 5.11
CA TRP A 8 -10.50 -3.59 4.21
C TRP A 8 -9.38 -2.81 4.88
N LEU A 9 -8.17 -3.02 4.41
CA LEU A 9 -7.02 -2.19 4.72
C LEU A 9 -6.27 -1.96 3.42
N VAL A 10 -6.14 -0.70 3.01
CA VAL A 10 -5.36 -0.35 1.83
C VAL A 10 -3.90 -0.24 2.22
N ILE A 11 -3.02 -0.89 1.47
CA ILE A 11 -1.58 -0.80 1.68
C ILE A 11 -0.90 -0.25 0.43
N ASP A 12 0.15 0.53 0.62
CA ASP A 12 0.94 1.04 -0.50
C ASP A 12 2.10 0.09 -0.85
N ALA A 13 2.89 0.44 -1.85
CA ALA A 13 4.00 -0.40 -2.30
C ALA A 13 5.11 -0.50 -1.25
N GLY A 14 5.33 0.55 -0.47
CA GLY A 14 6.31 0.53 0.61
C GLY A 14 5.96 -0.51 1.68
N VAL A 15 4.69 -0.59 2.04
CA VAL A 15 4.20 -1.62 2.96
C VAL A 15 4.34 -3.01 2.31
N GLY A 16 4.02 -3.13 1.03
CA GLY A 16 4.20 -4.38 0.29
C GLY A 16 5.66 -4.85 0.31
N TYR A 17 6.59 -3.92 0.13
CA TYR A 17 8.02 -4.20 0.22
C TYR A 17 8.39 -4.73 1.61
N ALA A 18 7.93 -4.04 2.65
CA ALA A 18 8.21 -4.43 4.04
C ALA A 18 7.66 -5.82 4.40
N LEU A 19 6.53 -6.21 3.79
CA LEU A 19 5.96 -7.53 3.99
C LEU A 19 6.71 -8.64 3.25
N SER A 20 7.44 -8.27 2.20
CA SER A 20 8.12 -9.24 1.31
C SER A 20 9.60 -9.42 1.65
N VAL A 21 10.21 -8.47 2.33
CA VAL A 21 11.63 -8.50 2.66
C VAL A 21 11.79 -8.69 4.16
N ALA A 22 12.42 -9.81 4.53
CA ALA A 22 12.67 -10.10 5.94
C ALA A 22 13.81 -9.21 6.45
N ASP A 23 13.48 -8.27 7.32
CA ASP A 23 14.41 -7.32 7.88
C ASP A 23 13.97 -7.03 9.31
N ILE A 24 14.94 -6.82 10.20
CA ILE A 24 14.66 -6.46 11.60
C ILE A 24 13.84 -5.16 11.65
N GLY A 25 14.16 -4.19 10.77
CA GLY A 25 13.47 -2.92 10.72
C GLY A 25 12.00 -3.01 10.35
N THR A 26 11.55 -4.14 9.77
CA THR A 26 10.15 -4.32 9.35
C THR A 26 9.37 -5.26 10.27
N THR A 27 9.97 -5.75 11.34
CA THR A 27 9.35 -6.74 12.23
C THR A 27 8.05 -6.23 12.84
N HIS A 28 8.05 -4.98 13.32
CA HIS A 28 6.86 -4.38 13.93
C HIS A 28 5.72 -4.26 12.92
N LEU A 29 6.02 -3.78 11.72
CA LEU A 29 5.01 -3.65 10.67
C LEU A 29 4.42 -5.02 10.32
N ARG A 30 5.27 -6.03 10.12
CA ARG A 30 4.79 -7.38 9.79
C ARG A 30 3.92 -7.97 10.87
N SER A 31 4.29 -7.75 12.14
CA SER A 31 3.48 -8.21 13.28
C SER A 31 2.13 -7.51 13.31
N SER A 32 2.11 -6.20 13.05
CA SER A 32 0.86 -5.42 13.03
C SER A 32 -0.07 -5.88 11.92
N ILE A 33 0.46 -6.16 10.74
CA ILE A 33 -0.34 -6.68 9.62
C ILE A 33 -0.86 -8.09 9.96
N ALA A 34 -0.01 -8.97 10.48
CA ALA A 34 -0.43 -10.32 10.86
C ALA A 34 -1.58 -10.29 11.86
N GLU A 35 -1.52 -9.37 12.82
CA GLU A 35 -2.58 -9.19 13.81
C GLU A 35 -3.89 -8.77 13.14
N ARG A 36 -3.83 -7.84 12.19
CA ARG A 36 -5.02 -7.42 11.44
C ARG A 36 -5.61 -8.56 10.63
N LEU A 37 -4.78 -9.35 9.96
CA LEU A 37 -5.24 -10.51 9.20
C LEU A 37 -5.92 -11.53 10.10
N ASN A 38 -5.38 -11.76 11.31
CA ASN A 38 -5.99 -12.65 12.28
C ASN A 38 -7.36 -12.14 12.76
N GLN A 39 -7.60 -10.85 12.69
CA GLN A 39 -8.88 -10.24 13.03
C GLN A 39 -9.87 -10.26 11.86
N GLY A 40 -9.49 -10.82 10.72
CA GLY A 40 -10.36 -10.92 9.55
C GLY A 40 -10.24 -9.75 8.57
N VAL A 41 -9.29 -8.84 8.78
CA VAL A 41 -9.05 -7.74 7.84
C VAL A 41 -8.45 -8.28 6.55
N GLN A 42 -8.90 -7.75 5.40
CA GLN A 42 -8.38 -8.11 4.09
C GLN A 42 -7.57 -6.96 3.51
N LEU A 43 -6.41 -7.28 2.98
CA LEU A 43 -5.54 -6.29 2.34
C LEU A 43 -6.03 -6.00 0.93
N CYS A 44 -5.93 -4.75 0.53
CA CYS A 44 -6.27 -4.34 -0.84
C CYS A 44 -5.40 -3.17 -1.29
N ALA A 45 -5.43 -2.91 -2.58
CA ALA A 45 -4.69 -1.82 -3.20
C ALA A 45 -5.23 -1.55 -4.60
N PRO A 46 -4.93 -0.38 -5.19
CA PRO A 46 -5.17 -0.20 -6.62
C PRO A 46 -4.29 -1.14 -7.44
N VAL A 47 -4.68 -1.46 -8.67
CA VAL A 47 -3.86 -2.33 -9.53
C VAL A 47 -2.45 -1.81 -9.75
N LEU A 48 -2.23 -0.50 -9.68
CA LEU A 48 -0.91 0.09 -9.83
C LEU A 48 0.08 -0.38 -8.76
N TRP A 49 -0.42 -0.91 -7.65
CA TRP A 49 0.41 -1.45 -6.58
C TRP A 49 1.40 -2.51 -7.08
N ARG A 50 0.95 -3.38 -8.00
CA ARG A 50 1.84 -4.41 -8.56
C ARG A 50 2.97 -3.79 -9.38
N TYR A 51 2.66 -2.75 -10.13
CA TYR A 51 3.67 -2.05 -10.94
C TYR A 51 4.68 -1.34 -10.04
N GLU A 52 4.18 -0.63 -9.06
CA GLU A 52 5.05 0.12 -8.15
C GLU A 52 5.92 -0.79 -7.30
N LEU A 53 5.36 -1.89 -6.79
CA LEU A 53 6.11 -2.84 -5.98
C LEU A 53 7.24 -3.49 -6.78
N THR A 54 6.97 -3.85 -8.04
CA THR A 54 7.99 -4.36 -8.94
C THR A 54 9.13 -3.36 -9.10
N SER A 55 8.79 -2.06 -9.28
CA SER A 55 9.79 -1.00 -9.35
C SER A 55 10.59 -0.86 -8.07
N VAL A 56 9.96 -1.01 -6.92
CA VAL A 56 10.66 -0.92 -5.62
C VAL A 56 11.72 -2.02 -5.52
N PHE A 57 11.39 -3.25 -5.90
CA PHE A 57 12.36 -4.34 -5.89
C PHE A 57 13.49 -4.11 -6.89
N SER A 58 13.16 -3.65 -8.08
CA SER A 58 14.16 -3.35 -9.10
C SER A 58 15.13 -2.27 -8.64
N LYS A 59 14.63 -1.22 -8.02
CA LYS A 59 15.46 -0.15 -7.47
C LYS A 59 16.34 -0.64 -6.34
N ALA A 60 15.80 -1.46 -5.45
CA ALA A 60 16.55 -2.02 -4.34
C ALA A 60 17.73 -2.86 -4.85
N LEU A 61 17.51 -3.67 -5.89
CA LEU A 61 18.57 -4.42 -6.53
C LEU A 61 19.59 -3.49 -7.22
N HIS A 62 19.11 -2.55 -7.99
CA HIS A 62 19.97 -1.61 -8.74
C HIS A 62 20.90 -0.81 -7.83
N PHE A 63 20.40 -0.36 -6.69
CA PHE A 63 21.18 0.43 -5.74
C PHE A 63 21.87 -0.41 -4.67
N GLY A 64 21.89 -1.74 -4.82
CA GLY A 64 22.65 -2.61 -3.93
C GLY A 64 22.03 -2.85 -2.56
N GLN A 65 20.78 -2.49 -2.36
CA GLN A 65 20.08 -2.73 -1.09
C GLN A 65 19.65 -4.19 -0.93
N LEU A 66 19.41 -4.87 -2.04
CA LEU A 66 19.12 -6.30 -2.07
C LEU A 66 20.03 -6.98 -3.06
N SER A 67 20.41 -8.22 -2.76
CA SER A 67 21.10 -9.07 -3.72
C SER A 67 20.10 -9.55 -4.77
N GLU A 68 20.61 -10.08 -5.89
CA GLU A 68 19.77 -10.63 -6.92
C GLU A 68 18.89 -11.77 -6.38
N VAL A 69 19.46 -12.64 -5.57
CA VAL A 69 18.73 -13.77 -4.96
C VAL A 69 17.63 -13.24 -4.03
N SER A 70 17.97 -12.28 -3.17
CA SER A 70 17.00 -11.71 -2.21
C SER A 70 15.90 -10.97 -2.92
N ALA A 71 16.21 -10.22 -3.99
CA ALA A 71 15.20 -9.49 -4.77
C ALA A 71 14.25 -10.46 -5.47
N GLY A 72 14.78 -11.53 -6.06
CA GLY A 72 13.96 -12.57 -6.70
C GLY A 72 13.04 -13.26 -5.71
N ARG A 73 13.56 -13.58 -4.53
CA ARG A 73 12.76 -14.21 -3.47
C ARG A 73 11.65 -13.26 -2.98
N ALA A 74 11.98 -11.99 -2.78
CA ALA A 74 10.99 -11.00 -2.35
C ALA A 74 9.88 -10.84 -3.38
N LEU A 75 10.24 -10.85 -4.66
CA LEU A 75 9.27 -10.77 -5.75
C LEU A 75 8.30 -11.97 -5.70
N GLU A 76 8.81 -13.17 -5.49
CA GLU A 76 7.98 -14.36 -5.34
C GLU A 76 7.06 -14.27 -4.14
N LEU A 77 7.60 -13.86 -2.98
CA LEU A 77 6.81 -13.71 -1.76
C LEU A 77 5.71 -12.68 -1.93
N SER A 78 6.00 -11.58 -2.64
CA SER A 78 4.99 -10.56 -2.88
C SER A 78 3.81 -11.10 -3.69
N GLY A 79 4.06 -12.04 -4.59
CA GLY A 79 3.01 -12.68 -5.37
C GLY A 79 2.11 -13.60 -4.53
N GLU A 80 2.60 -14.03 -3.36
CA GLU A 80 1.84 -14.88 -2.44
C GLU A 80 1.01 -14.06 -1.44
N LEU A 81 1.22 -12.75 -1.37
CA LEU A 81 0.42 -11.90 -0.51
C LEU A 81 -1.01 -11.83 -1.04
N ALA A 82 -1.97 -12.10 -0.19
CA ALA A 82 -3.38 -12.06 -0.57
C ALA A 82 -3.87 -10.61 -0.57
N VAL A 83 -3.54 -9.86 -1.62
CA VAL A 83 -3.93 -8.47 -1.78
C VAL A 83 -4.95 -8.38 -2.91
N THR A 84 -6.15 -7.91 -2.58
CA THR A 84 -7.19 -7.69 -3.59
C THR A 84 -6.89 -6.40 -4.32
N LEU A 85 -6.82 -6.47 -5.66
CA LEU A 85 -6.49 -5.31 -6.48
C LEU A 85 -7.76 -4.74 -7.12
N PHE A 86 -7.92 -3.42 -7.00
CA PHE A 86 -9.07 -2.70 -7.55
C PHE A 86 -8.66 -1.93 -8.79
N PRO A 87 -9.28 -2.19 -9.94
CA PRO A 87 -8.99 -1.41 -11.14
C PRO A 87 -9.60 -0.01 -11.04
N PRO A 88 -9.04 0.97 -11.75
CA PRO A 88 -9.59 2.30 -11.73
C PRO A 88 -10.85 2.36 -12.59
N ASP A 89 -11.95 2.81 -12.01
CA ASP A 89 -13.12 3.23 -12.77
C ASP A 89 -13.10 4.76 -12.89
N ASP A 90 -14.02 5.31 -13.64
CA ASP A 90 -14.05 6.76 -13.89
C ASP A 90 -14.21 7.57 -12.60
N GLU A 91 -14.98 7.06 -11.66
CA GLU A 91 -15.17 7.74 -10.38
C GLU A 91 -13.88 7.76 -9.56
N LEU A 92 -13.19 6.63 -9.50
CA LEU A 92 -11.92 6.55 -8.77
C LEU A 92 -10.88 7.48 -9.39
N VAL A 93 -10.84 7.56 -10.72
CA VAL A 93 -9.94 8.47 -11.43
C VAL A 93 -10.25 9.93 -11.04
N ARG A 94 -11.53 10.31 -11.05
CA ARG A 94 -11.91 11.69 -10.66
C ARG A 94 -11.55 11.98 -9.20
N GLN A 95 -11.76 11.04 -8.30
CA GLN A 95 -11.42 11.20 -6.89
C GLN A 95 -9.92 11.32 -6.68
N ALA A 96 -9.14 10.49 -7.37
CA ALA A 96 -7.68 10.56 -7.31
C ALA A 96 -7.16 11.88 -7.86
N TYR A 97 -7.73 12.35 -8.98
CA TYR A 97 -7.37 13.63 -9.55
C TYR A 97 -7.66 14.77 -8.57
N ALA A 98 -8.83 14.76 -7.94
CA ALA A 98 -9.19 15.76 -6.94
C ALA A 98 -8.22 15.78 -5.76
N TRP A 99 -7.81 14.62 -5.25
CA TRP A 99 -6.80 14.53 -4.20
C TRP A 99 -5.47 15.12 -4.65
N THR A 100 -5.06 14.84 -5.88
CA THR A 100 -3.79 15.34 -6.42
C THR A 100 -3.78 16.87 -6.46
N ILE A 101 -4.86 17.47 -6.93
CA ILE A 101 -4.99 18.93 -6.96
C ILE A 101 -4.97 19.51 -5.53
N ARG A 102 -5.72 18.89 -4.63
CA ARG A 102 -5.80 19.32 -3.23
C ARG A 102 -4.44 19.27 -2.53
N LEU A 103 -3.66 18.24 -2.79
CA LEU A 103 -2.34 18.07 -2.21
C LEU A 103 -1.25 18.83 -2.97
N LYS A 104 -1.60 19.46 -4.08
CA LYS A 104 -0.66 20.22 -4.92
C LYS A 104 0.52 19.37 -5.38
N ARG A 105 0.23 18.13 -5.80
CA ARG A 105 1.26 17.22 -6.28
C ARG A 105 1.25 17.16 -7.80
N ALA A 106 2.41 16.85 -8.38
CA ALA A 106 2.56 16.75 -9.83
C ALA A 106 2.05 15.40 -10.36
N ALA A 107 2.15 14.35 -9.56
CA ALA A 107 1.76 13.00 -9.99
C ALA A 107 0.63 12.47 -9.13
N ALA A 108 -0.25 11.67 -9.75
CA ALA A 108 -1.47 11.21 -9.11
C ALA A 108 -1.38 9.81 -8.50
N TYR A 109 -0.25 9.13 -8.59
CA TYR A 109 -0.17 7.72 -8.18
C TYR A 109 -0.56 7.51 -6.72
N ASP A 110 -0.02 8.31 -5.78
CA ASP A 110 -0.37 8.20 -4.37
C ASP A 110 -1.83 8.49 -4.11
N SER A 111 -2.42 9.36 -4.92
CA SER A 111 -3.81 9.76 -4.76
C SER A 111 -4.78 8.63 -5.05
N PHE A 112 -4.40 7.64 -5.85
CA PHE A 112 -5.24 6.47 -6.07
C PHE A 112 -5.40 5.63 -4.81
N TYR A 113 -4.36 5.55 -3.98
CA TYR A 113 -4.46 4.87 -2.67
C TYR A 113 -5.41 5.62 -1.75
N LEU A 114 -5.31 6.95 -1.72
CA LEU A 114 -6.19 7.79 -0.91
C LEU A 114 -7.65 7.65 -1.36
N ALA A 115 -7.89 7.74 -2.66
CA ALA A 115 -9.23 7.63 -3.22
C ALA A 115 -9.85 6.25 -2.94
N LEU A 116 -9.06 5.19 -3.04
CA LEU A 116 -9.54 3.85 -2.76
C LEU A 116 -9.91 3.68 -1.27
N ALA A 117 -9.04 4.12 -0.37
CA ALA A 117 -9.31 4.03 1.06
C ALA A 117 -10.56 4.83 1.44
N GLU A 118 -10.72 6.02 0.88
CA GLU A 118 -11.88 6.85 1.13
C GLU A 118 -13.17 6.19 0.62
N ARG A 119 -13.13 5.61 -0.58
CA ARG A 119 -14.27 4.89 -1.15
C ARG A 119 -14.68 3.70 -0.29
N LEU A 120 -13.71 2.94 0.20
CA LEU A 120 -13.97 1.74 1.00
C LEU A 120 -14.25 2.07 2.47
N GLY A 121 -14.06 3.32 2.88
CA GLY A 121 -14.25 3.73 4.27
C GLY A 121 -13.29 3.05 5.22
N CYS A 122 -12.05 2.85 4.79
CA CYS A 122 -11.03 2.13 5.56
C CYS A 122 -9.75 2.94 5.68
N ASN A 123 -8.78 2.38 6.41
CA ASN A 123 -7.48 3.02 6.57
C ASN A 123 -6.57 2.73 5.39
N LEU A 124 -5.65 3.65 5.15
CA LEU A 124 -4.49 3.47 4.28
C LEU A 124 -3.25 3.41 5.18
N TRP A 125 -2.49 2.33 5.07
CA TRP A 125 -1.19 2.23 5.73
C TRP A 125 -0.09 2.49 4.71
N THR A 126 0.78 3.41 5.08
CA THR A 126 1.89 3.85 4.24
C THR A 126 3.13 4.06 5.10
N ILE A 127 4.30 3.99 4.51
CA ILE A 127 5.54 4.38 5.18
C ILE A 127 6.00 5.78 4.72
N ASP A 128 5.22 6.43 3.87
CA ASP A 128 5.53 7.78 3.40
C ASP A 128 5.00 8.81 4.40
N GLN A 129 5.90 9.26 5.28
CA GLN A 129 5.55 10.22 6.32
C GLN A 129 5.12 11.58 5.78
N ARG A 130 5.63 11.95 4.61
CA ARG A 130 5.21 13.20 3.97
C ARG A 130 3.75 13.14 3.56
N LEU A 131 3.34 12.01 3.02
CA LEU A 131 1.94 11.80 2.63
C LEU A 131 1.04 11.86 3.87
N VAL A 132 1.41 11.19 4.94
CA VAL A 132 0.65 11.20 6.20
C VAL A 132 0.45 12.63 6.68
N ARG A 133 1.51 13.44 6.71
CA ARG A 133 1.43 14.83 7.16
C ARG A 133 0.61 15.69 6.19
N ALA A 134 0.79 15.48 4.89
CA ALA A 134 0.10 16.31 3.88
C ALA A 134 -1.41 16.09 3.92
N VAL A 135 -1.85 14.85 4.12
CA VAL A 135 -3.27 14.53 4.18
C VAL A 135 -3.88 14.96 5.51
N GLY A 136 -3.19 14.70 6.61
CA GLY A 136 -3.63 15.11 7.93
C GLY A 136 -4.90 14.45 8.43
N ALA A 137 -5.29 13.32 7.84
CA ALA A 137 -6.49 12.60 8.23
C ALA A 137 -6.14 11.36 9.04
N SER A 138 -6.98 11.02 10.01
CA SER A 138 -6.72 9.89 10.92
C SER A 138 -6.69 8.54 10.23
N TRP A 139 -7.31 8.42 9.06
CA TRP A 139 -7.36 7.15 8.34
C TRP A 139 -6.12 6.90 7.45
N VAL A 140 -5.21 7.88 7.36
CA VAL A 140 -3.91 7.68 6.71
C VAL A 140 -2.88 7.48 7.82
N ARG A 141 -2.37 6.26 7.95
CA ARG A 141 -1.54 5.85 9.08
C ARG A 141 -0.11 5.56 8.65
N ASP A 142 0.84 6.07 9.44
CA ASP A 142 2.24 5.74 9.27
C ASP A 142 2.47 4.33 9.83
N ALA A 143 2.73 3.39 8.94
CA ALA A 143 2.91 1.99 9.29
C ALA A 143 4.33 1.69 9.82
N SER A 144 5.25 2.66 9.71
CA SER A 144 6.63 2.46 10.16
C SER A 144 6.81 2.68 11.66
N SER A 145 5.81 3.21 12.32
CA SER A 145 5.91 3.53 13.76
C SER A 145 5.20 2.53 14.65
#